data_00a1bd5f1601c38b90ebcffc19b1eb5a
#
_entry.id   00a1bd5f1601c38b90ebcffc19b1eb5a
#
_cell.length_a   1.000
_cell.length_b   1.000
_cell.length_c   1.000
_cell.angle_alpha   90.00
_cell.angle_beta   90.00
_cell.angle_gamma   90.00
#
_symmetry.space_group_name_H-M   'P 1'
#
loop_
_entity.id
_entity.type
_entity.pdbx_description
1 polymer ?
#
loop_
_entity_poly.entity_id
_entity_poly.type
_entity_poly.pdbx_seq_one_letter_code
_entity_poly.pdbx_strand_id
1 'polypeptide(L)'
;MAKELRNYQDVACDYICKRLDNYKRPFIYVMACGTGKSLVIAELAKRVGKVLVVTLSAELCRQDSDEMKEYGVEHSVYSASMNTKEVGAITIATIGSAYKHPSLFHNADVVIIDEVQSCNPADPRTMFMKLLVEINKLKKQDGSQIKIVGLTATAYRNVQRVQNMGRYYKTTTLLQPLNRIPCGKGFLWSSIVEGISTQEALKRGYLTPVNYYSDPQPGKLVVNTTGAEFTDESLDAWGDNAMVRCASVMKGAEEKWNIKSGIVAVPFVRHAEALKTLCDDAGMSTVVVSSKTPQKERERAITAFKNGEIRWLLQCNIANVGFNSPITDTLVWARPTLSLNLWQQAVGRIMRLSPGKEVSRVLDLVGTTETFGRVENVRLGVEDKFKTTIVGDKGQLSGRPLKEFYWHRNINRDEI
;
A
#
# COMPACT_ATOMS: atom_id res chain seq x y z
N MET A 1 -11.33 13.36 -23.32
CA MET A 1 -12.61 13.43 -22.57
C MET A 1 -12.28 13.59 -21.10
N ALA A 2 -12.93 14.50 -20.41
CA ALA A 2 -12.75 14.64 -18.96
C ALA A 2 -13.12 13.31 -18.27
N LYS A 3 -12.34 12.91 -17.26
CA LYS A 3 -12.67 11.73 -16.46
C LYS A 3 -13.97 11.97 -15.70
N GLU A 4 -14.88 11.01 -15.73
CA GLU A 4 -16.13 11.06 -14.96
C GLU A 4 -16.04 10.10 -13.77
N LEU A 5 -16.67 10.48 -12.67
CA LEU A 5 -16.81 9.63 -11.50
C LEU A 5 -17.73 8.45 -11.81
N ARG A 6 -17.34 7.27 -11.37
CA ARG A 6 -18.28 6.16 -11.28
C ARG A 6 -19.22 6.39 -10.09
N ASN A 7 -20.41 5.83 -10.16
CA ASN A 7 -21.43 5.99 -9.11
C ASN A 7 -20.88 5.77 -7.69
N TYR A 8 -20.12 4.70 -7.45
CA TYR A 8 -19.57 4.43 -6.11
C TYR A 8 -18.51 5.46 -5.66
N GLN A 9 -17.83 6.13 -6.58
CA GLN A 9 -16.87 7.20 -6.27
C GLN A 9 -17.61 8.48 -5.87
N ASP A 10 -18.69 8.79 -6.56
CA ASP A 10 -19.54 9.92 -6.22
C ASP A 10 -20.22 9.72 -4.86
N VAL A 11 -20.80 8.54 -4.62
CA VAL A 11 -21.36 8.15 -3.31
C VAL A 11 -20.30 8.23 -2.20
N ALA A 12 -19.05 7.86 -2.48
CA ALA A 12 -17.95 7.99 -1.53
C ALA A 12 -17.67 9.45 -1.19
N CYS A 13 -17.61 10.33 -2.19
CA CYS A 13 -17.40 11.76 -1.99
C CYS A 13 -18.56 12.39 -1.18
N ASP A 14 -19.80 12.07 -1.52
CA ASP A 14 -20.98 12.54 -0.77
C ASP A 14 -20.94 12.12 0.69
N TYR A 15 -20.65 10.85 0.94
CA TYR A 15 -20.54 10.32 2.29
C TYR A 15 -19.44 11.01 3.10
N ILE A 16 -18.26 11.15 2.50
CA ILE A 16 -17.09 11.77 3.15
C ILE A 16 -17.40 13.24 3.47
N CYS A 17 -17.93 14.02 2.51
CA CYS A 17 -18.30 15.41 2.72
C CYS A 17 -19.33 15.58 3.83
N LYS A 18 -20.44 14.84 3.79
CA LYS A 18 -21.47 14.85 4.84
C LYS A 18 -20.89 14.51 6.22
N ARG A 19 -19.94 13.56 6.26
CA ARG A 19 -19.29 13.16 7.51
C ARG A 19 -18.34 14.24 8.02
N LEU A 20 -17.57 14.85 7.17
CA LEU A 20 -16.70 15.98 7.52
C LEU A 20 -17.49 17.18 8.05
N ASP A 21 -18.72 17.42 7.54
CA ASP A 21 -19.58 18.49 8.02
C ASP A 21 -20.20 18.21 9.38
N ASN A 22 -20.64 17.00 9.61
CA ASN A 22 -21.38 16.62 10.81
C ASN A 22 -20.52 16.12 11.98
N TYR A 23 -19.29 15.66 11.70
CA TYR A 23 -18.42 15.04 12.70
C TYR A 23 -17.00 15.59 12.66
N LYS A 24 -16.47 15.95 13.83
CA LYS A 24 -15.12 16.52 13.98
C LYS A 24 -14.03 15.47 14.18
N ARG A 25 -14.40 14.21 14.45
CA ARG A 25 -13.42 13.15 14.75
C ARG A 25 -12.83 12.56 13.47
N PRO A 26 -11.51 12.36 13.41
CA PRO A 26 -10.84 11.70 12.29
C PRO A 26 -11.43 10.31 12.01
N PHE A 27 -11.55 9.95 10.75
CA PHE A 27 -12.03 8.64 10.32
C PHE A 27 -11.27 8.16 9.08
N ILE A 28 -11.39 6.87 8.78
CA ILE A 28 -10.79 6.23 7.62
C ILE A 28 -11.91 5.79 6.68
N TYR A 29 -11.71 6.06 5.39
CA TYR A 29 -12.55 5.55 4.31
C TYR A 29 -11.75 4.56 3.45
N VAL A 30 -12.28 3.35 3.29
CA VAL A 30 -11.61 2.24 2.61
C VAL A 30 -12.20 2.05 1.23
N MET A 31 -11.33 2.00 0.24
CA MET A 31 -11.66 1.65 -1.14
C MET A 31 -10.68 0.60 -1.64
N ALA A 32 -11.19 -0.44 -2.27
CA ALA A 32 -10.35 -1.52 -2.81
C ALA A 32 -9.24 -0.99 -3.72
N CYS A 33 -8.10 -1.70 -3.76
CA CYS A 33 -7.01 -1.37 -4.69
C CYS A 33 -7.52 -1.35 -6.14
N GLY A 34 -7.09 -0.35 -6.92
CA GLY A 34 -7.46 -0.26 -8.34
C GLY A 34 -8.85 0.35 -8.62
N THR A 35 -9.60 0.80 -7.60
CA THR A 35 -10.94 1.39 -7.77
C THR A 35 -10.91 2.93 -7.94
N GLY A 36 -9.75 3.54 -8.19
CA GLY A 36 -9.64 4.98 -8.48
C GLY A 36 -9.73 5.89 -7.27
N LYS A 37 -9.06 5.53 -6.17
CA LYS A 37 -8.94 6.35 -4.96
C LYS A 37 -8.41 7.75 -5.23
N SER A 38 -7.40 7.90 -6.11
CA SER A 38 -6.84 9.21 -6.47
C SER A 38 -7.86 10.14 -7.12
N LEU A 39 -8.81 9.61 -7.90
CA LEU A 39 -9.90 10.39 -8.48
C LEU A 39 -10.89 10.88 -7.40
N VAL A 40 -11.15 10.05 -6.39
CA VAL A 40 -11.95 10.45 -5.21
C VAL A 40 -11.24 11.55 -4.42
N ILE A 41 -9.91 11.47 -4.26
CA ILE A 41 -9.11 12.53 -3.63
C ILE A 41 -9.24 13.84 -4.41
N ALA A 42 -9.14 13.78 -5.74
CA ALA A 42 -9.28 14.98 -6.61
C ALA A 42 -10.67 15.62 -6.47
N GLU A 43 -11.73 14.82 -6.52
CA GLU A 43 -13.11 15.33 -6.36
C GLU A 43 -13.35 15.87 -4.96
N LEU A 44 -12.88 15.22 -3.90
CA LEU A 44 -12.99 15.75 -2.54
C LEU A 44 -12.26 17.08 -2.40
N ALA A 45 -11.06 17.21 -2.95
CA ALA A 45 -10.30 18.44 -2.93
C ALA A 45 -11.07 19.58 -3.62
N LYS A 46 -11.70 19.29 -4.77
CA LYS A 46 -12.55 20.22 -5.50
C LYS A 46 -13.78 20.67 -4.69
N ARG A 47 -14.49 19.72 -4.06
CA ARG A 47 -15.70 20.01 -3.25
C ARG A 47 -15.41 20.81 -2.00
N VAL A 48 -14.28 20.53 -1.34
CA VAL A 48 -13.88 21.20 -0.08
C VAL A 48 -13.21 22.55 -0.34
N GLY A 49 -12.37 22.65 -1.36
CA GLY A 49 -11.70 23.88 -1.80
C GLY A 49 -10.44 24.27 -1.01
N LYS A 50 -10.34 23.98 0.30
CA LYS A 50 -9.16 24.25 1.14
C LYS A 50 -8.64 22.96 1.77
N VAL A 51 -7.74 22.30 1.05
CA VAL A 51 -7.32 20.92 1.37
C VAL A 51 -5.81 20.78 1.34
N LEU A 52 -5.28 20.09 2.35
CA LEU A 52 -3.96 19.51 2.31
C LEU A 52 -4.07 18.00 2.08
N VAL A 53 -3.60 17.52 0.93
CA VAL A 53 -3.43 16.10 0.65
C VAL A 53 -2.02 15.69 1.02
N VAL A 54 -1.88 14.70 1.91
CA VAL A 54 -0.58 14.24 2.41
C VAL A 54 -0.31 12.84 1.88
N THR A 55 0.81 12.69 1.16
CA THR A 55 1.26 11.42 0.58
C THR A 55 2.56 10.95 1.22
N LEU A 56 2.81 9.63 1.18
CA LEU A 56 4.01 9.04 1.76
C LEU A 56 5.29 9.33 0.93
N SER A 57 5.17 9.38 -0.39
CA SER A 57 6.31 9.44 -1.32
C SER A 57 6.09 10.43 -2.46
N ALA A 58 7.18 10.85 -3.10
CA ALA A 58 7.12 11.69 -4.30
C ALA A 58 6.35 11.02 -5.45
N GLU A 59 6.43 9.71 -5.55
CA GLU A 59 5.72 8.94 -6.59
C GLU A 59 4.20 9.04 -6.42
N LEU A 60 3.69 8.81 -5.20
CA LEU A 60 2.27 8.97 -4.89
C LEU A 60 1.83 10.43 -5.05
N CYS A 61 2.68 11.39 -4.63
CA CYS A 61 2.44 12.81 -4.81
C CYS A 61 2.29 13.18 -6.29
N ARG A 62 3.15 12.64 -7.16
CA ARG A 62 3.07 12.83 -8.62
C ARG A 62 1.81 12.20 -9.18
N GLN A 63 1.51 10.95 -8.79
CA GLN A 63 0.31 10.25 -9.25
C GLN A 63 -0.98 11.01 -8.91
N ASP A 64 -1.12 11.49 -7.68
CA ASP A 64 -2.30 12.27 -7.26
C ASP A 64 -2.34 13.63 -7.93
N SER A 65 -1.17 14.27 -8.14
CA SER A 65 -1.08 15.54 -8.88
C SER A 65 -1.49 15.38 -10.36
N ASP A 66 -1.02 14.32 -11.01
CA ASP A 66 -1.37 14.06 -12.40
C ASP A 66 -2.87 13.74 -12.54
N GLU A 67 -3.44 12.96 -11.61
CA GLU A 67 -4.87 12.69 -11.55
C GLU A 67 -5.69 13.98 -11.36
N MET A 68 -5.27 14.88 -10.46
CA MET A 68 -5.93 16.17 -10.26
C MET A 68 -5.88 17.04 -11.52
N LYS A 69 -4.72 17.09 -12.21
CA LYS A 69 -4.59 17.82 -13.48
C LYS A 69 -5.52 17.28 -14.55
N GLU A 70 -5.53 15.95 -14.74
CA GLU A 70 -6.39 15.29 -15.71
C GLU A 70 -7.88 15.48 -15.38
N TYR A 71 -8.22 15.60 -14.10
CA TYR A 71 -9.59 15.88 -13.63
C TYR A 71 -9.96 17.36 -13.64
N GLY A 72 -9.02 18.27 -13.97
CA GLY A 72 -9.23 19.70 -14.05
C GLY A 72 -9.28 20.41 -12.70
N VAL A 73 -8.56 19.90 -11.68
CA VAL A 73 -8.43 20.52 -10.35
C VAL A 73 -7.12 21.29 -10.26
N GLU A 74 -7.22 22.61 -10.14
CA GLU A 74 -6.04 23.46 -9.87
C GLU A 74 -5.51 23.19 -8.47
N HIS A 75 -4.21 22.94 -8.36
CA HIS A 75 -3.55 22.65 -7.10
C HIS A 75 -2.07 23.00 -7.12
N SER A 76 -1.50 23.15 -5.94
CA SER A 76 -0.07 23.33 -5.72
C SER A 76 0.59 22.05 -5.22
N VAL A 77 1.90 21.92 -5.43
CA VAL A 77 2.68 20.78 -4.96
C VAL A 77 3.77 21.24 -4.00
N TYR A 78 3.84 20.60 -2.82
CA TYR A 78 4.85 20.86 -1.80
C TYR A 78 5.69 19.60 -1.52
N SER A 79 6.78 19.46 -2.26
CA SER A 79 7.65 18.28 -2.18
C SER A 79 9.10 18.63 -2.53
N ALA A 80 10.02 18.49 -1.58
CA ALA A 80 11.44 18.73 -1.80
C ALA A 80 12.03 17.75 -2.83
N SER A 81 11.58 16.50 -2.83
CA SER A 81 12.02 15.46 -3.78
C SER A 81 11.48 15.66 -5.20
N MET A 82 10.52 16.57 -5.40
CA MET A 82 10.02 17.00 -6.71
C MET A 82 10.51 18.40 -7.09
N ASN A 83 11.39 19.01 -6.28
CA ASN A 83 11.89 20.39 -6.43
C ASN A 83 10.77 21.45 -6.52
N THR A 84 9.62 21.19 -5.86
CA THR A 84 8.47 22.08 -5.86
C THR A 84 8.06 22.39 -4.43
N LYS A 85 7.88 23.66 -4.09
CA LYS A 85 7.51 24.13 -2.74
C LYS A 85 6.41 25.20 -2.82
N GLU A 86 5.35 24.91 -3.55
CA GLU A 86 4.22 25.80 -3.71
C GLU A 86 3.09 25.41 -2.76
N VAL A 87 2.43 26.40 -2.20
CA VAL A 87 1.28 26.23 -1.29
C VAL A 87 0.13 27.07 -1.84
N GLY A 88 -1.02 26.42 -2.00
CA GLY A 88 -2.27 27.05 -2.47
C GLY A 88 -3.45 26.59 -1.63
N ALA A 89 -4.65 26.93 -2.09
CA ALA A 89 -5.90 26.50 -1.45
C ALA A 89 -5.99 24.94 -1.40
N ILE A 90 -5.67 24.29 -2.51
CA ILE A 90 -5.49 22.84 -2.59
C ILE A 90 -4.00 22.59 -2.74
N THR A 91 -3.42 21.86 -1.81
CA THR A 91 -2.00 21.52 -1.83
C THR A 91 -1.82 20.01 -1.67
N ILE A 92 -1.05 19.38 -2.57
CA ILE A 92 -0.57 18.02 -2.39
C ILE A 92 0.87 18.08 -1.86
N ALA A 93 1.14 17.40 -0.76
CA ALA A 93 2.45 17.43 -0.14
C ALA A 93 2.97 16.03 0.23
N THR A 94 4.28 15.83 0.06
CA THR A 94 4.92 14.67 0.68
C THR A 94 5.07 14.89 2.17
N ILE A 95 4.80 13.86 2.97
CA ILE A 95 4.92 13.96 4.44
C ILE A 95 6.31 14.41 4.88
N GLY A 96 7.37 13.93 4.19
CA GLY A 96 8.76 14.30 4.48
C GLY A 96 9.07 15.79 4.31
N SER A 97 8.26 16.52 3.51
CA SER A 97 8.35 17.97 3.35
C SER A 97 7.40 18.71 4.27
N ALA A 98 6.13 18.27 4.34
CA ALA A 98 5.07 18.98 5.05
C ALA A 98 5.31 19.06 6.56
N TYR A 99 5.78 17.98 7.21
CA TYR A 99 5.95 17.94 8.67
C TYR A 99 7.00 18.93 9.19
N LYS A 100 7.88 19.43 8.33
CA LYS A 100 8.91 20.43 8.67
C LYS A 100 8.36 21.85 8.75
N HIS A 101 7.27 22.11 8.05
CA HIS A 101 6.69 23.47 7.90
C HIS A 101 5.15 23.43 8.05
N PRO A 102 4.60 22.93 9.18
CA PRO A 102 3.17 22.76 9.37
C PRO A 102 2.39 24.07 9.32
N SER A 103 3.02 25.21 9.68
CA SER A 103 2.39 26.54 9.64
C SER A 103 1.97 26.98 8.23
N LEU A 104 2.61 26.47 7.19
CA LEU A 104 2.22 26.78 5.81
C LEU A 104 0.83 26.24 5.43
N PHE A 105 0.33 25.25 6.17
CA PHE A 105 -0.91 24.54 5.89
C PHE A 105 -2.04 24.87 6.87
N HIS A 106 -1.89 25.92 7.70
CA HIS A 106 -2.90 26.27 8.70
C HIS A 106 -4.25 26.68 8.08
N ASN A 107 -4.25 27.17 6.83
CA ASN A 107 -5.46 27.55 6.12
C ASN A 107 -6.28 26.37 5.58
N ALA A 108 -5.73 25.14 5.57
CA ALA A 108 -6.48 23.97 5.16
C ALA A 108 -7.64 23.69 6.14
N ASP A 109 -8.84 23.45 5.61
CA ASP A 109 -10.00 23.04 6.40
C ASP A 109 -10.03 21.51 6.61
N VAL A 110 -9.50 20.79 5.64
CA VAL A 110 -9.42 19.33 5.66
C VAL A 110 -8.00 18.86 5.33
N VAL A 111 -7.52 17.87 6.09
CA VAL A 111 -6.34 17.08 5.75
C VAL A 111 -6.80 15.71 5.25
N ILE A 112 -6.45 15.38 4.02
CA ILE A 112 -6.64 14.06 3.43
C ILE A 112 -5.29 13.33 3.50
N ILE A 113 -5.26 12.14 4.12
CA ILE A 113 -4.06 11.31 4.17
C ILE A 113 -4.25 10.16 3.19
N ASP A 114 -3.48 10.15 2.10
CA ASP A 114 -3.44 9.01 1.20
C ASP A 114 -2.54 7.91 1.75
N GLU A 115 -2.91 6.64 1.53
CA GLU A 115 -2.28 5.45 2.12
C GLU A 115 -2.09 5.57 3.64
N VAL A 116 -3.19 5.88 4.33
CA VAL A 116 -3.22 6.19 5.77
C VAL A 116 -2.70 5.08 6.67
N GLN A 117 -2.58 3.84 6.22
CA GLN A 117 -1.95 2.75 6.97
C GLN A 117 -0.46 3.02 7.27
N SER A 118 0.17 3.95 6.54
CA SER A 118 1.53 4.42 6.84
C SER A 118 1.59 5.34 8.06
N CYS A 119 0.48 5.96 8.45
CA CYS A 119 0.37 6.76 9.66
C CYS A 119 0.30 5.85 10.89
N ASN A 120 1.31 5.90 11.77
CA ASN A 120 1.32 5.15 13.03
C ASN A 120 0.88 6.04 14.20
N PRO A 121 -0.38 5.96 14.66
CA PRO A 121 -0.85 6.81 15.76
C PRO A 121 -0.26 6.44 17.12
N ALA A 122 0.29 5.24 17.27
CA ALA A 122 0.92 4.81 18.53
C ALA A 122 2.29 5.47 18.78
N ASP A 123 2.95 6.00 17.75
CA ASP A 123 4.24 6.68 17.90
C ASP A 123 4.12 8.18 17.55
N PRO A 124 4.09 9.05 18.58
CA PRO A 124 3.97 10.50 18.39
C PRO A 124 5.18 11.15 17.70
N ARG A 125 6.31 10.42 17.58
CA ARG A 125 7.53 10.93 16.93
C ARG A 125 7.48 10.83 15.42
N THR A 126 6.52 10.10 14.85
CA THR A 126 6.37 9.95 13.40
C THR A 126 6.04 11.29 12.74
N MET A 127 6.46 11.45 11.49
CA MET A 127 6.22 12.66 10.71
C MET A 127 4.73 13.00 10.60
N PHE A 128 3.87 12.01 10.39
CA PHE A 128 2.41 12.21 10.33
C PHE A 128 1.87 12.77 11.64
N MET A 129 2.23 12.17 12.78
CA MET A 129 1.74 12.62 14.07
C MET A 129 2.22 14.03 14.42
N LYS A 130 3.50 14.35 14.12
CA LYS A 130 4.03 15.71 14.29
C LYS A 130 3.25 16.73 13.47
N LEU A 131 3.02 16.44 12.18
CA LEU A 131 2.25 17.34 11.30
C LEU A 131 0.84 17.59 11.84
N LEU A 132 0.10 16.52 12.14
CA LEU A 132 -1.30 16.61 12.59
C LEU A 132 -1.44 17.35 13.92
N VAL A 133 -0.53 17.10 14.87
CA VAL A 133 -0.52 17.79 16.18
C VAL A 133 -0.27 19.28 15.99
N GLU A 134 0.71 19.68 15.18
CA GLU A 134 1.05 21.09 14.99
C GLU A 134 -0.05 21.84 14.22
N ILE A 135 -0.58 21.30 13.13
CA ILE A 135 -1.71 21.93 12.42
C ILE A 135 -2.92 22.08 13.34
N ASN A 136 -3.22 21.06 14.16
CA ASN A 136 -4.37 21.14 15.09
C ASN A 136 -4.16 22.20 16.19
N LYS A 137 -2.92 22.42 16.67
CA LYS A 137 -2.59 23.51 17.60
C LYS A 137 -2.86 24.88 16.96
N LEU A 138 -2.39 25.08 15.72
CA LEU A 138 -2.59 26.33 14.97
C LEU A 138 -4.08 26.63 14.76
N LYS A 139 -4.85 25.64 14.28
CA LYS A 139 -6.31 25.76 14.11
C LYS A 139 -7.04 26.11 15.40
N LYS A 140 -6.62 25.56 16.55
CA LYS A 140 -7.22 25.90 17.86
C LYS A 140 -6.97 27.34 18.27
N GLN A 141 -5.84 27.92 17.90
CA GLN A 141 -5.56 29.34 18.16
C GLN A 141 -6.54 30.23 17.40
N ASP A 142 -6.98 29.84 16.21
CA ASP A 142 -7.98 30.53 15.41
C ASP A 142 -9.43 30.18 15.80
N GLY A 143 -9.64 29.42 16.89
CA GLY A 143 -10.97 28.96 17.34
C GLY A 143 -11.60 27.89 16.46
N SER A 144 -10.83 27.29 15.54
CA SER A 144 -11.29 26.26 14.60
C SER A 144 -10.64 24.90 14.92
N GLN A 145 -11.05 23.85 14.18
CA GLN A 145 -10.49 22.53 14.30
C GLN A 145 -10.26 21.94 12.90
N ILE A 146 -9.08 21.34 12.69
CA ILE A 146 -8.80 20.61 11.47
C ILE A 146 -9.65 19.34 11.38
N LYS A 147 -10.26 19.11 10.22
CA LYS A 147 -10.94 17.87 9.89
C LYS A 147 -9.97 16.94 9.19
N ILE A 148 -9.99 15.65 9.51
CA ILE A 148 -9.03 14.68 8.99
C ILE A 148 -9.76 13.46 8.46
N VAL A 149 -9.46 13.07 7.22
CA VAL A 149 -9.88 11.80 6.64
C VAL A 149 -8.68 11.04 6.10
N GLY A 150 -8.57 9.76 6.45
CA GLY A 150 -7.61 8.85 5.86
C GLY A 150 -8.24 8.03 4.76
N LEU A 151 -7.56 7.90 3.62
CA LEU A 151 -7.96 7.06 2.51
C LEU A 151 -6.96 5.90 2.37
N THR A 152 -7.46 4.69 2.15
CA THR A 152 -6.62 3.51 1.95
C THR A 152 -7.42 2.37 1.33
N ALA A 153 -6.71 1.40 0.77
CA ALA A 153 -7.29 0.10 0.45
C ALA A 153 -7.13 -0.92 1.59
N THR A 154 -6.24 -0.64 2.56
CA THR A 154 -5.82 -1.58 3.60
C THR A 154 -5.81 -0.90 4.98
N ALA A 155 -6.98 -0.83 5.62
CA ALA A 155 -7.18 -0.10 6.88
C ALA A 155 -6.66 -0.86 8.12
N TYR A 156 -5.48 -1.48 8.01
CA TYR A 156 -4.84 -2.26 9.07
C TYR A 156 -3.32 -2.25 8.93
N ARG A 157 -2.63 -2.70 9.95
CA ARG A 157 -1.18 -2.87 9.96
C ARG A 157 -0.74 -3.95 10.94
N ASN A 158 0.47 -4.44 10.76
CA ASN A 158 1.11 -5.31 11.74
C ASN A 158 1.51 -4.49 12.97
N VAL A 159 1.19 -5.03 14.15
CA VAL A 159 1.63 -4.51 15.45
C VAL A 159 2.32 -5.61 16.23
N GLN A 160 3.35 -5.26 16.99
CA GLN A 160 4.04 -6.20 17.86
C GLN A 160 3.52 -6.08 19.29
N ARG A 161 3.23 -7.23 19.89
CA ARG A 161 2.93 -7.36 21.31
C ARG A 161 4.08 -8.09 21.98
N VAL A 162 4.77 -7.41 22.86
CA VAL A 162 5.86 -7.99 23.64
C VAL A 162 5.34 -8.37 25.03
N GLN A 163 5.53 -9.64 25.41
CA GLN A 163 5.20 -10.17 26.73
C GLN A 163 6.47 -10.59 27.46
N ASN A 164 6.60 -10.19 28.71
CA ASN A 164 7.69 -10.66 29.58
C ASN A 164 7.31 -12.02 30.15
N MET A 165 8.11 -13.04 29.85
CA MET A 165 7.94 -14.42 30.27
C MET A 165 8.97 -14.84 31.35
N GLY A 166 9.53 -13.85 32.06
CA GLY A 166 10.53 -14.05 33.10
C GLY A 166 11.96 -14.06 32.55
N ARG A 167 12.46 -15.21 32.07
CA ARG A 167 13.82 -15.35 31.52
C ARG A 167 13.95 -14.91 30.06
N TYR A 168 12.84 -14.78 29.35
CA TYR A 168 12.78 -14.38 27.93
C TYR A 168 11.55 -13.49 27.68
N TYR A 169 11.57 -12.84 26.54
CA TYR A 169 10.43 -12.11 26.01
C TYR A 169 9.80 -12.89 24.88
N LYS A 170 8.48 -12.86 24.79
CA LYS A 170 7.70 -13.35 23.66
C LYS A 170 7.21 -12.15 22.86
N THR A 171 7.59 -12.05 21.60
CA THR A 171 7.02 -11.08 20.66
C THR A 171 6.03 -11.79 19.75
N THR A 172 4.82 -11.27 19.69
CA THR A 172 3.76 -11.77 18.83
C THR A 172 3.40 -10.68 17.82
N THR A 173 3.47 -11.00 16.54
CA THR A 173 3.01 -10.11 15.48
C THR A 173 1.54 -10.35 15.22
N LEU A 174 0.75 -9.29 15.32
CA LEU A 174 -0.70 -9.31 15.15
C LEU A 174 -1.10 -8.34 14.04
N LEU A 175 -2.05 -8.75 13.21
CA LEU A 175 -2.73 -7.82 12.30
C LEU A 175 -3.79 -7.05 13.09
N GLN A 176 -3.78 -5.71 12.99
CA GLN A 176 -4.72 -4.87 13.75
C GLN A 176 -5.33 -3.78 12.87
N PRO A 177 -6.67 -3.59 12.92
CA PRO A 177 -7.34 -2.45 12.30
C PRO A 177 -6.82 -1.12 12.84
N LEU A 178 -6.69 -0.12 11.98
CA LEU A 178 -6.09 1.18 12.34
C LEU A 178 -6.86 1.93 13.43
N ASN A 179 -8.19 1.81 13.49
CA ASN A 179 -9.01 2.43 14.52
C ASN A 179 -8.91 1.75 15.90
N ARG A 180 -8.14 0.67 15.99
CA ARG A 180 -7.84 -0.04 17.25
C ARG A 180 -6.39 0.16 17.71
N ILE A 181 -5.63 0.96 17.00
CA ILE A 181 -4.26 1.31 17.38
C ILE A 181 -4.31 2.50 18.34
N PRO A 182 -3.81 2.37 19.59
CA PRO A 182 -3.85 3.43 20.58
C PRO A 182 -3.11 4.69 20.13
N CYS A 183 -3.63 5.85 20.57
CA CYS A 183 -2.99 7.16 20.45
C CYS A 183 -3.11 7.86 21.80
N GLY A 184 -2.05 7.82 22.60
CA GLY A 184 -2.12 8.28 24.00
C GLY A 184 -3.16 7.50 24.81
N LYS A 185 -4.11 8.21 25.45
CA LYS A 185 -5.22 7.61 26.22
C LYS A 185 -6.44 7.23 25.38
N GLY A 186 -6.40 7.37 24.05
CA GLY A 186 -7.54 7.12 23.17
C GLY A 186 -7.12 6.54 21.82
N PHE A 187 -7.90 6.86 20.80
CA PHE A 187 -7.66 6.46 19.41
C PHE A 187 -7.73 7.69 18.50
N LEU A 188 -6.78 7.80 17.54
CA LEU A 188 -6.82 8.85 16.55
C LEU A 188 -8.04 8.67 15.63
N TRP A 189 -8.23 7.45 15.12
CA TRP A 189 -9.29 7.13 14.18
C TRP A 189 -10.56 6.68 14.91
N SER A 190 -11.63 7.43 14.75
CA SER A 190 -12.91 7.13 15.42
C SER A 190 -13.62 5.93 14.80
N SER A 191 -13.43 5.70 13.50
CA SER A 191 -14.08 4.61 12.77
C SER A 191 -13.34 4.32 11.47
N ILE A 192 -13.62 3.14 10.92
CA ILE A 192 -13.28 2.73 9.55
C ILE A 192 -14.60 2.51 8.83
N VAL A 193 -14.73 3.08 7.64
CA VAL A 193 -15.90 2.96 6.76
C VAL A 193 -15.45 2.32 5.46
N GLU A 194 -16.09 1.22 5.09
CA GLU A 194 -15.84 0.55 3.81
C GLU A 194 -16.77 1.13 2.75
N GLY A 195 -16.20 1.70 1.69
CA GLY A 195 -16.94 2.20 0.54
C GLY A 195 -17.22 1.09 -0.46
N ILE A 196 -16.20 0.66 -1.21
CA ILE A 196 -16.31 -0.47 -2.13
C ILE A 196 -15.28 -1.53 -1.78
N SER A 197 -15.73 -2.76 -1.48
CA SER A 197 -14.83 -3.89 -1.26
C SER A 197 -14.28 -4.44 -2.59
N THR A 198 -13.19 -5.21 -2.53
CA THR A 198 -12.63 -5.88 -3.70
C THR A 198 -13.65 -6.83 -4.34
N GLN A 199 -14.40 -7.57 -3.51
CA GLN A 199 -15.45 -8.50 -3.97
C GLN A 199 -16.57 -7.78 -4.71
N GLU A 200 -17.04 -6.66 -4.18
CA GLU A 200 -18.09 -5.87 -4.84
C GLU A 200 -17.61 -5.23 -6.13
N ALA A 201 -16.34 -4.74 -6.14
CA ALA A 201 -15.73 -4.18 -7.34
C ALA A 201 -15.58 -5.23 -8.45
N LEU A 202 -15.22 -6.46 -8.11
CA LEU A 202 -15.19 -7.59 -9.06
C LEU A 202 -16.58 -7.92 -9.58
N LYS A 203 -17.57 -8.05 -8.69
CA LYS A 203 -18.95 -8.36 -9.06
C LYS A 203 -19.56 -7.32 -10.01
N ARG A 204 -19.18 -6.06 -9.86
CA ARG A 204 -19.63 -4.95 -10.71
C ARG A 204 -18.77 -4.76 -11.96
N GLY A 205 -17.76 -5.59 -12.19
CA GLY A 205 -16.87 -5.48 -13.34
C GLY A 205 -15.93 -4.25 -13.30
N TYR A 206 -15.63 -3.73 -12.11
CA TYR A 206 -14.67 -2.62 -11.94
C TYR A 206 -13.24 -3.08 -11.74
N LEU A 207 -13.04 -4.37 -11.54
CA LEU A 207 -11.74 -5.02 -11.43
C LEU A 207 -11.74 -6.29 -12.29
N THR A 208 -10.54 -6.72 -12.71
CA THR A 208 -10.30 -7.97 -13.42
C THR A 208 -10.22 -9.14 -12.43
N PRO A 209 -10.92 -10.27 -12.66
CA PRO A 209 -10.79 -11.47 -11.85
C PRO A 209 -9.35 -12.00 -11.78
N VAL A 210 -9.00 -12.68 -10.69
CA VAL A 210 -7.66 -13.23 -10.46
C VAL A 210 -7.70 -14.74 -10.28
N ASN A 211 -6.86 -15.45 -11.03
CA ASN A 211 -6.58 -16.86 -10.81
C ASN A 211 -5.26 -17.00 -10.03
N TYR A 212 -5.28 -17.80 -8.96
CA TYR A 212 -4.13 -18.04 -8.11
C TYR A 212 -3.55 -19.43 -8.37
N TYR A 213 -2.25 -19.47 -8.58
CA TYR A 213 -1.47 -20.71 -8.75
C TYR A 213 -0.35 -20.68 -7.73
N SER A 214 -0.37 -21.62 -6.80
CA SER A 214 0.60 -21.71 -5.69
C SER A 214 1.56 -22.87 -5.92
N ASP A 215 2.85 -22.57 -5.85
CA ASP A 215 3.96 -23.52 -5.94
C ASP A 215 5.07 -23.11 -4.96
N PRO A 216 4.81 -23.24 -3.64
CA PRO A 216 5.71 -22.73 -2.62
C PRO A 216 7.09 -23.39 -2.71
N GLN A 217 8.12 -22.56 -2.85
CA GLN A 217 9.50 -23.03 -2.89
C GLN A 217 10.01 -23.29 -1.46
N PRO A 218 10.78 -24.36 -1.26
CA PRO A 218 11.31 -24.71 0.05
C PRO A 218 12.32 -23.66 0.53
N GLY A 219 12.39 -23.46 1.84
CA GLY A 219 13.34 -22.57 2.48
C GLY A 219 12.97 -22.28 3.92
N LYS A 220 13.99 -22.13 4.78
CA LYS A 220 13.79 -21.78 6.19
C LYS A 220 13.72 -20.27 6.33
N LEU A 221 12.52 -19.75 6.55
CA LEU A 221 12.31 -18.34 6.82
C LEU A 221 12.33 -18.07 8.33
N VAL A 222 13.19 -17.16 8.75
CA VAL A 222 13.39 -16.76 10.15
C VAL A 222 12.83 -15.35 10.34
N VAL A 223 11.99 -15.17 11.35
CA VAL A 223 11.41 -13.87 11.68
C VAL A 223 12.45 -13.02 12.40
N ASN A 224 12.55 -11.74 12.07
CA ASN A 224 13.47 -10.81 12.71
C ASN A 224 13.08 -10.53 14.18
N THR A 225 13.98 -9.93 14.95
CA THR A 225 13.81 -9.69 16.40
C THR A 225 12.63 -8.80 16.74
N THR A 226 12.21 -7.94 15.83
CA THR A 226 11.01 -7.12 16.00
C THR A 226 9.71 -7.89 15.74
N GLY A 227 9.78 -9.06 15.10
CA GLY A 227 8.61 -9.82 14.67
C GLY A 227 7.84 -9.20 13.49
N ALA A 228 8.37 -8.14 12.89
CA ALA A 228 7.67 -7.38 11.85
C ALA A 228 7.80 -8.02 10.47
N GLU A 229 8.94 -8.66 10.19
CA GLU A 229 9.24 -9.28 8.90
C GLU A 229 10.27 -10.41 9.10
N PHE A 230 10.63 -11.12 8.06
CA PHE A 230 11.71 -12.10 8.04
C PHE A 230 13.07 -11.41 8.10
N THR A 231 14.11 -12.12 8.56
CA THR A 231 15.49 -11.60 8.56
C THR A 231 16.03 -11.51 7.14
N ASP A 232 16.90 -10.54 6.89
CA ASP A 232 17.50 -10.35 5.57
C ASP A 232 18.30 -11.59 5.14
N GLU A 233 19.02 -12.25 6.06
CA GLU A 233 19.77 -13.47 5.76
C GLU A 233 18.87 -14.64 5.32
N SER A 234 17.70 -14.80 5.97
CA SER A 234 16.77 -15.87 5.59
C SER A 234 16.04 -15.56 4.28
N LEU A 235 15.72 -14.30 4.02
CA LEU A 235 15.16 -13.84 2.74
C LEU A 235 16.18 -14.01 1.61
N ASP A 236 17.44 -13.73 1.90
CA ASP A 236 18.54 -13.83 0.96
C ASP A 236 18.78 -15.27 0.52
N ALA A 237 18.93 -16.18 1.50
CA ALA A 237 19.09 -17.61 1.25
C ALA A 237 17.87 -18.23 0.54
N TRP A 238 16.66 -17.78 0.87
CA TRP A 238 15.46 -18.22 0.18
C TRP A 238 15.45 -17.76 -1.29
N GLY A 239 15.81 -16.50 -1.52
CA GLY A 239 15.87 -15.91 -2.86
C GLY A 239 16.87 -16.63 -3.76
N ASP A 240 18.07 -16.93 -3.26
CA ASP A 240 19.09 -17.65 -4.03
C ASP A 240 18.59 -19.01 -4.53
N ASN A 241 17.83 -19.73 -3.70
CA ASN A 241 17.29 -21.03 -4.07
C ASN A 241 16.07 -20.93 -5.02
N ALA A 242 15.33 -19.82 -4.99
CA ALA A 242 14.06 -19.70 -5.69
C ALA A 242 14.19 -19.15 -7.14
N MET A 243 15.29 -18.45 -7.50
CA MET A 243 15.35 -17.72 -8.77
C MET A 243 15.32 -18.59 -10.01
N VAL A 244 15.96 -19.76 -9.98
CA VAL A 244 15.91 -20.74 -11.10
C VAL A 244 14.48 -21.21 -11.34
N ARG A 245 13.76 -21.56 -10.26
CA ARG A 245 12.36 -21.95 -10.36
C ARG A 245 11.48 -20.78 -10.82
N CYS A 246 11.77 -19.58 -10.36
CA CYS A 246 11.07 -18.36 -10.78
C CYS A 246 11.17 -18.15 -12.31
N ALA A 247 12.37 -18.23 -12.89
CA ALA A 247 12.59 -18.15 -14.33
C ALA A 247 11.81 -19.24 -15.09
N SER A 248 11.85 -20.50 -14.60
CA SER A 248 11.10 -21.61 -15.18
C SER A 248 9.59 -21.37 -15.17
N VAL A 249 9.04 -20.86 -14.04
CA VAL A 249 7.61 -20.54 -13.90
C VAL A 249 7.21 -19.40 -14.85
N MET A 250 8.05 -18.37 -14.98
CA MET A 250 7.83 -17.26 -15.92
C MET A 250 7.78 -17.77 -17.37
N LYS A 251 8.74 -18.62 -17.76
CA LYS A 251 8.80 -19.20 -19.11
C LYS A 251 7.58 -20.06 -19.40
N GLY A 252 7.23 -20.97 -18.49
CA GLY A 252 6.04 -21.80 -18.64
C GLY A 252 4.74 -20.99 -18.67
N ALA A 253 4.68 -19.86 -17.98
CA ALA A 253 3.54 -18.96 -18.03
C ALA A 253 3.42 -18.26 -19.41
N GLU A 254 4.53 -17.82 -20.01
CA GLU A 254 4.54 -17.29 -21.37
C GLU A 254 4.01 -18.31 -22.38
N GLU A 255 4.48 -19.54 -22.29
CA GLU A 255 4.11 -20.61 -23.20
C GLU A 255 2.63 -21.02 -23.06
N LYS A 256 2.15 -21.04 -21.81
CA LYS A 256 0.78 -21.51 -21.52
C LYS A 256 -0.30 -20.45 -21.75
N TRP A 257 -0.03 -19.18 -21.41
CA TRP A 257 -1.08 -18.16 -21.31
C TRP A 257 -0.85 -16.92 -22.16
N ASN A 258 0.18 -16.88 -23.01
CA ASN A 258 0.51 -15.71 -23.82
C ASN A 258 0.54 -14.41 -22.99
N ILE A 259 1.33 -14.42 -21.91
CA ILE A 259 1.45 -13.27 -20.99
C ILE A 259 1.86 -12.01 -21.74
N LYS A 260 1.08 -10.95 -21.60
CA LYS A 260 1.33 -9.66 -22.25
C LYS A 260 2.25 -8.77 -21.43
N SER A 261 2.02 -8.72 -20.13
CA SER A 261 2.74 -7.85 -19.21
C SER A 261 2.72 -8.43 -17.80
N GLY A 262 3.86 -8.72 -17.23
CA GLY A 262 4.00 -9.32 -15.91
C GLY A 262 4.94 -8.56 -14.98
N ILE A 263 4.65 -8.61 -13.70
CA ILE A 263 5.50 -8.08 -12.62
C ILE A 263 6.03 -9.25 -11.81
N VAL A 264 7.32 -9.21 -11.49
CA VAL A 264 7.96 -10.19 -10.60
C VAL A 264 8.45 -9.48 -9.35
N ALA A 265 7.98 -9.94 -8.19
CA ALA A 265 8.42 -9.48 -6.89
C ALA A 265 9.48 -10.41 -6.33
N VAL A 266 10.67 -9.90 -6.05
CA VAL A 266 11.77 -10.65 -5.45
C VAL A 266 12.29 -9.98 -4.16
N PRO A 267 13.01 -10.71 -3.26
CA PRO A 267 13.44 -10.14 -1.98
C PRO A 267 14.37 -8.94 -2.13
N PHE A 268 15.45 -9.05 -2.92
CA PHE A 268 16.50 -8.04 -3.04
C PHE A 268 16.87 -7.76 -4.50
N VAL A 269 17.56 -6.63 -4.73
CA VAL A 269 17.98 -6.20 -6.07
C VAL A 269 18.89 -7.25 -6.73
N ARG A 270 19.81 -7.86 -5.96
CA ARG A 270 20.68 -8.91 -6.49
C ARG A 270 19.90 -10.12 -7.05
N HIS A 271 18.76 -10.48 -6.44
CA HIS A 271 17.89 -11.55 -6.95
C HIS A 271 17.20 -11.13 -8.26
N ALA A 272 16.80 -9.85 -8.38
CA ALA A 272 16.27 -9.34 -9.64
C ALA A 272 17.31 -9.38 -10.77
N GLU A 273 18.57 -9.04 -10.45
CA GLU A 273 19.69 -9.10 -11.39
C GLU A 273 20.03 -10.54 -11.78
N ALA A 274 20.11 -11.46 -10.82
CA ALA A 274 20.32 -12.89 -11.08
C ALA A 274 19.18 -13.49 -11.92
N LEU A 275 17.93 -13.15 -11.57
CA LEU A 275 16.76 -13.58 -12.34
C LEU A 275 16.79 -13.00 -13.77
N LYS A 276 17.22 -11.76 -13.94
CA LYS A 276 17.38 -11.15 -15.28
C LYS A 276 18.35 -11.97 -16.14
N THR A 277 19.51 -12.35 -15.60
CA THR A 277 20.49 -13.18 -16.34
C THR A 277 19.85 -14.49 -16.80
N LEU A 278 19.15 -15.20 -15.91
CA LEU A 278 18.45 -16.45 -16.25
C LEU A 278 17.37 -16.23 -17.31
N CYS A 279 16.67 -15.10 -17.27
CA CYS A 279 15.67 -14.74 -18.26
C CYS A 279 16.27 -14.38 -19.62
N ASP A 280 17.39 -13.63 -19.63
CA ASP A 280 18.11 -13.28 -20.86
C ASP A 280 18.62 -14.56 -21.58
N ASP A 281 19.19 -15.52 -20.83
CA ASP A 281 19.63 -16.83 -21.34
C ASP A 281 18.45 -17.64 -21.94
N ALA A 282 17.25 -17.47 -21.38
CA ALA A 282 16.01 -18.10 -21.87
C ALA A 282 15.28 -17.28 -22.96
N GLY A 283 15.85 -16.15 -23.42
CA GLY A 283 15.27 -15.27 -24.44
C GLY A 283 14.01 -14.54 -24.02
N MET A 284 13.80 -14.30 -22.71
CA MET A 284 12.65 -13.57 -22.18
C MET A 284 12.92 -12.06 -22.12
N SER A 285 11.92 -11.25 -22.49
CA SER A 285 12.01 -9.78 -22.46
C SER A 285 11.79 -9.27 -21.04
N THR A 286 12.87 -8.82 -20.35
CA THR A 286 12.84 -8.41 -18.96
C THR A 286 13.56 -7.09 -18.72
N VAL A 287 13.15 -6.36 -17.68
CA VAL A 287 13.87 -5.19 -17.15
C VAL A 287 13.86 -5.20 -15.61
N VAL A 288 14.98 -4.82 -15.02
CA VAL A 288 15.10 -4.61 -13.56
C VAL A 288 14.86 -3.13 -13.24
N VAL A 289 13.96 -2.87 -12.30
CA VAL A 289 13.75 -1.54 -11.72
C VAL A 289 13.89 -1.60 -10.20
N SER A 290 14.80 -0.80 -9.66
CA SER A 290 15.10 -0.74 -8.23
C SER A 290 15.28 0.69 -7.74
N SER A 291 15.49 0.86 -6.43
CA SER A 291 15.85 2.17 -5.83
C SER A 291 17.19 2.71 -6.35
N LYS A 292 18.08 1.84 -6.84
CA LYS A 292 19.39 2.21 -7.40
C LYS A 292 19.30 2.63 -8.87
N THR A 293 18.19 2.33 -9.57
CA THR A 293 18.01 2.70 -10.98
C THR A 293 17.87 4.22 -11.10
N PRO A 294 18.72 4.91 -11.87
CA PRO A 294 18.62 6.35 -12.11
C PRO A 294 17.25 6.75 -12.62
N GLN A 295 16.76 7.94 -12.22
CA GLN A 295 15.39 8.35 -12.49
C GLN A 295 15.04 8.29 -13.99
N LYS A 296 15.90 8.82 -14.86
CA LYS A 296 15.66 8.80 -16.32
C LYS A 296 15.56 7.39 -16.89
N GLU A 297 16.40 6.48 -16.43
CA GLU A 297 16.40 5.08 -16.87
C GLU A 297 15.14 4.36 -16.34
N ARG A 298 14.75 4.63 -15.09
CA ARG A 298 13.53 4.11 -14.50
C ARG A 298 12.29 4.55 -15.29
N GLU A 299 12.20 5.83 -15.65
CA GLU A 299 11.09 6.37 -16.42
C GLU A 299 11.03 5.72 -17.82
N ARG A 300 12.19 5.54 -18.51
CA ARG A 300 12.26 4.82 -19.79
C ARG A 300 11.80 3.37 -19.66
N ALA A 301 12.33 2.64 -18.67
CA ALA A 301 11.99 1.23 -18.45
C ALA A 301 10.49 1.05 -18.15
N ILE A 302 9.92 1.92 -17.30
CA ILE A 302 8.49 1.90 -16.97
C ILE A 302 7.65 2.24 -18.21
N THR A 303 8.07 3.19 -19.03
CA THR A 303 7.37 3.55 -20.27
C THR A 303 7.38 2.39 -21.25
N ALA A 304 8.55 1.78 -21.51
CA ALA A 304 8.67 0.62 -22.39
C ALA A 304 7.82 -0.57 -21.90
N PHE A 305 7.78 -0.81 -20.57
CA PHE A 305 6.91 -1.81 -19.98
C PHE A 305 5.42 -1.49 -20.15
N LYS A 306 5.00 -0.24 -19.94
CA LYS A 306 3.60 0.20 -20.15
C LYS A 306 3.17 0.09 -21.62
N ASN A 307 4.08 0.30 -22.54
CA ASN A 307 3.83 0.17 -23.99
C ASN A 307 3.83 -1.29 -24.47
N GLY A 308 4.20 -2.25 -23.59
CA GLY A 308 4.30 -3.67 -23.95
C GLY A 308 5.57 -4.03 -24.75
N GLU A 309 6.55 -3.12 -24.84
CA GLU A 309 7.86 -3.35 -25.45
C GLU A 309 8.70 -4.32 -24.59
N ILE A 310 8.48 -4.29 -23.28
CA ILE A 310 9.09 -5.18 -22.29
C ILE A 310 7.98 -5.97 -21.61
N ARG A 311 8.13 -7.31 -21.56
CA ARG A 311 7.11 -8.19 -21.01
C ARG A 311 7.15 -8.30 -19.50
N TRP A 312 8.33 -8.38 -18.88
CA TRP A 312 8.48 -8.59 -17.46
C TRP A 312 9.23 -7.47 -16.76
N LEU A 313 8.62 -6.93 -15.71
CA LEU A 313 9.23 -5.98 -14.81
C LEU A 313 9.68 -6.69 -13.53
N LEU A 314 10.99 -6.82 -13.33
CA LEU A 314 11.60 -7.43 -12.16
C LEU A 314 11.87 -6.35 -11.10
N GLN A 315 11.35 -6.55 -9.87
CA GLN A 315 11.51 -5.54 -8.81
C GLN A 315 11.55 -6.14 -7.41
N CYS A 316 12.32 -5.53 -6.52
CA CYS A 316 12.40 -5.96 -5.12
C CYS A 316 11.40 -5.26 -4.20
N ASN A 317 10.85 -4.11 -4.57
CA ASN A 317 9.97 -3.32 -3.69
C ASN A 317 8.75 -2.76 -4.44
N ILE A 318 7.76 -3.63 -4.67
CA ILE A 318 6.52 -3.31 -5.41
C ILE A 318 5.79 -2.09 -4.82
N ALA A 319 5.78 -1.94 -3.49
CA ALA A 319 5.08 -0.85 -2.83
C ALA A 319 5.67 0.54 -3.13
N ASN A 320 6.97 0.61 -3.43
CA ASN A 320 7.68 1.88 -3.65
C ASN A 320 7.61 2.37 -5.11
N VAL A 321 7.17 1.53 -6.03
CA VAL A 321 6.95 1.92 -7.41
C VAL A 321 5.47 2.22 -7.59
N GLY A 322 5.09 3.47 -7.34
CA GLY A 322 3.71 4.01 -7.53
C GLY A 322 3.30 3.99 -8.99
N PHE A 323 3.65 2.91 -9.70
CA PHE A 323 3.44 2.84 -11.12
C PHE A 323 2.08 2.23 -11.48
N ASN A 324 1.39 2.92 -12.34
CA ASN A 324 0.10 2.51 -12.85
C ASN A 324 0.29 1.86 -14.25
N SER A 325 0.11 0.54 -14.34
CA SER A 325 0.13 -0.22 -15.58
C SER A 325 -1.08 -1.15 -15.66
N PRO A 326 -2.22 -0.67 -16.20
CA PRO A 326 -3.44 -1.48 -16.30
C PRO A 326 -3.29 -2.73 -17.17
N ILE A 327 -2.37 -2.71 -18.15
CA ILE A 327 -2.12 -3.86 -19.03
C ILE A 327 -1.51 -5.06 -18.31
N THR A 328 -0.91 -4.86 -17.12
CA THR A 328 -0.27 -5.93 -16.37
C THR A 328 -1.29 -6.97 -15.94
N ASP A 329 -1.11 -8.20 -16.42
CA ASP A 329 -2.04 -9.31 -16.24
C ASP A 329 -1.49 -10.42 -15.33
N THR A 330 -0.19 -10.42 -15.05
CA THR A 330 0.46 -11.48 -14.26
C THR A 330 1.37 -10.92 -13.17
N LEU A 331 1.28 -11.50 -11.98
CA LEU A 331 2.19 -11.27 -10.86
C LEU A 331 2.88 -12.59 -10.50
N VAL A 332 4.21 -12.63 -10.60
CA VAL A 332 5.02 -13.68 -10.00
C VAL A 332 5.45 -13.22 -8.63
N TRP A 333 4.96 -13.90 -7.60
CA TRP A 333 5.23 -13.56 -6.22
C TRP A 333 6.34 -14.45 -5.66
N ALA A 334 7.57 -13.95 -5.72
CA ALA A 334 8.77 -14.60 -5.21
C ALA A 334 9.41 -13.77 -4.07
N ARG A 335 8.57 -13.17 -3.23
CA ARG A 335 8.99 -12.35 -2.09
C ARG A 335 8.26 -12.78 -0.82
N PRO A 336 8.89 -13.56 0.08
CA PRO A 336 8.32 -13.85 1.38
C PRO A 336 8.05 -12.57 2.18
N THR A 337 6.89 -12.51 2.85
CA THR A 337 6.51 -11.37 3.70
C THR A 337 5.49 -11.76 4.76
N LEU A 338 5.50 -11.05 5.89
CA LEU A 338 4.46 -11.07 6.92
C LEU A 338 3.43 -9.94 6.74
N SER A 339 3.54 -9.15 5.65
CA SER A 339 2.69 -8.00 5.40
C SER A 339 1.53 -8.33 4.46
N LEU A 340 0.32 -8.46 5.02
CA LEU A 340 -0.92 -8.56 4.24
C LEU A 340 -1.14 -7.32 3.35
N ASN A 341 -0.73 -6.12 3.82
CA ASN A 341 -0.83 -4.88 3.03
C ASN A 341 -0.02 -4.98 1.75
N LEU A 342 1.22 -5.47 1.85
CA LEU A 342 2.09 -5.63 0.68
C LEU A 342 1.50 -6.61 -0.33
N TRP A 343 0.97 -7.74 0.17
CA TRP A 343 0.28 -8.75 -0.64
C TRP A 343 -0.92 -8.15 -1.38
N GLN A 344 -1.83 -7.48 -0.66
CA GLN A 344 -3.02 -6.87 -1.27
C GLN A 344 -2.67 -5.77 -2.28
N GLN A 345 -1.68 -4.94 -1.99
CA GLN A 345 -1.23 -3.91 -2.92
C GLN A 345 -0.62 -4.50 -4.19
N ALA A 346 0.18 -5.58 -4.06
CA ALA A 346 0.79 -6.24 -5.20
C ALA A 346 -0.26 -6.87 -6.13
N VAL A 347 -1.19 -7.65 -5.57
CA VAL A 347 -2.27 -8.26 -6.35
C VAL A 347 -3.22 -7.20 -6.91
N GLY A 348 -3.55 -6.17 -6.14
CA GLY A 348 -4.39 -5.07 -6.60
C GLY A 348 -3.86 -4.32 -7.83
N ARG A 349 -2.55 -4.37 -8.11
CA ARG A 349 -1.98 -3.78 -9.33
C ARG A 349 -2.40 -4.52 -10.59
N ILE A 350 -2.47 -5.83 -10.53
CA ILE A 350 -2.86 -6.65 -11.67
C ILE A 350 -4.38 -6.76 -11.84
N MET A 351 -5.17 -6.34 -10.86
CA MET A 351 -6.63 -6.37 -10.94
C MET A 351 -7.23 -5.20 -11.73
N ARG A 352 -6.45 -4.21 -12.13
CA ARG A 352 -6.96 -3.05 -12.88
C ARG A 352 -7.47 -3.47 -14.25
N LEU A 353 -8.57 -2.83 -14.67
CA LEU A 353 -9.15 -3.07 -15.99
C LEU A 353 -8.22 -2.56 -17.10
N SER A 354 -8.14 -3.32 -18.16
CA SER A 354 -7.48 -2.91 -19.41
C SER A 354 -8.22 -3.54 -20.61
N PRO A 355 -8.29 -2.89 -21.75
CA PRO A 355 -8.89 -3.48 -22.95
C PRO A 355 -8.26 -4.84 -23.30
N GLY A 356 -9.10 -5.84 -23.54
CA GLY A 356 -8.68 -7.21 -23.87
C GLY A 356 -8.05 -8.00 -22.71
N LYS A 357 -8.18 -7.54 -21.46
CA LYS A 357 -7.74 -8.25 -20.26
C LYS A 357 -8.95 -8.85 -19.55
N GLU A 358 -9.14 -10.14 -19.68
CA GLU A 358 -10.28 -10.87 -19.10
C GLU A 358 -9.98 -11.42 -17.71
N VAL A 359 -8.72 -11.84 -17.48
CA VAL A 359 -8.28 -12.46 -16.22
C VAL A 359 -6.85 -12.06 -15.88
N SER A 360 -6.57 -11.88 -14.61
CA SER A 360 -5.21 -11.73 -14.09
C SER A 360 -4.75 -13.01 -13.40
N ARG A 361 -3.43 -13.17 -13.24
CA ARG A 361 -2.83 -14.39 -12.68
C ARG A 361 -1.82 -14.04 -11.60
N VAL A 362 -1.90 -14.78 -10.51
CA VAL A 362 -0.88 -14.76 -9.47
C VAL A 362 -0.18 -16.11 -9.47
N LEU A 363 1.14 -16.09 -9.63
CA LEU A 363 2.03 -17.25 -9.54
C LEU A 363 2.79 -17.13 -8.22
N ASP A 364 2.29 -17.79 -7.18
CA ASP A 364 2.76 -17.64 -5.79
C ASP A 364 3.80 -18.71 -5.47
N LEU A 365 5.07 -18.32 -5.46
CA LEU A 365 6.22 -19.19 -5.12
C LEU A 365 6.54 -19.22 -3.62
N VAL A 366 5.77 -18.51 -2.80
CA VAL A 366 5.99 -18.36 -1.36
C VAL A 366 4.97 -19.14 -0.53
N GLY A 367 3.75 -19.34 -1.05
CA GLY A 367 2.60 -19.81 -0.29
C GLY A 367 1.88 -18.68 0.48
N THR A 368 2.00 -17.45 0.00
CA THR A 368 1.33 -16.29 0.60
C THR A 368 -0.18 -16.39 0.50
N THR A 369 -0.69 -16.97 -0.60
CA THR A 369 -2.11 -17.30 -0.79
C THR A 369 -2.60 -18.30 0.28
N GLU A 370 -1.76 -19.24 0.67
CA GLU A 370 -2.08 -20.21 1.73
C GLU A 370 -2.10 -19.53 3.11
N THR A 371 -1.23 -18.53 3.31
CA THR A 371 -1.09 -17.82 4.59
C THR A 371 -2.21 -16.81 4.81
N PHE A 372 -2.47 -15.93 3.84
CA PHE A 372 -3.40 -14.80 3.97
C PHE A 372 -4.73 -15.01 3.23
N GLY A 373 -4.78 -15.97 2.30
CA GLY A 373 -5.91 -16.17 1.42
C GLY A 373 -5.88 -15.29 0.17
N ARG A 374 -6.95 -15.36 -0.60
CA ARG A 374 -7.18 -14.54 -1.79
C ARG A 374 -7.54 -13.12 -1.39
N VAL A 375 -7.00 -12.12 -2.08
CA VAL A 375 -7.18 -10.72 -1.69
C VAL A 375 -8.62 -10.24 -1.80
N GLU A 376 -9.42 -10.79 -2.71
CA GLU A 376 -10.83 -10.47 -2.87
C GLU A 376 -11.70 -10.89 -1.68
N ASN A 377 -11.23 -11.82 -0.87
CA ASN A 377 -11.95 -12.33 0.29
C ASN A 377 -11.49 -11.64 1.60
N VAL A 378 -10.48 -10.77 1.52
CA VAL A 378 -10.09 -9.92 2.66
C VAL A 378 -11.02 -8.74 2.75
N ARG A 379 -11.74 -8.64 3.87
CA ARG A 379 -12.76 -7.61 4.12
C ARG A 379 -12.76 -7.14 5.56
N LEU A 380 -13.37 -6.00 5.77
CA LEU A 380 -13.70 -5.52 7.11
C LEU A 380 -14.87 -6.36 7.66
N GLY A 381 -14.75 -6.79 8.91
CA GLY A 381 -15.80 -7.42 9.68
C GLY A 381 -16.11 -6.59 10.91
N VAL A 382 -17.21 -6.88 11.57
CA VAL A 382 -17.59 -6.28 12.86
C VAL A 382 -17.77 -7.40 13.86
N GLU A 383 -16.95 -7.38 14.92
CA GLU A 383 -17.08 -8.22 16.10
C GLU A 383 -17.68 -7.35 17.19
N ASP A 384 -18.84 -7.68 17.72
CA ASP A 384 -19.64 -6.81 18.58
C ASP A 384 -19.94 -5.42 17.98
N LYS A 385 -20.85 -4.67 18.52
CA LYS A 385 -21.40 -3.41 17.96
C LYS A 385 -20.36 -2.32 17.61
N PHE A 386 -19.07 -2.48 17.97
CA PHE A 386 -18.05 -1.42 17.83
C PHE A 386 -16.62 -1.90 17.51
N LYS A 387 -16.38 -3.20 17.32
CA LYS A 387 -15.03 -3.73 17.08
C LYS A 387 -14.84 -4.11 15.62
N THR A 388 -14.12 -3.29 14.89
CA THR A 388 -13.67 -3.63 13.54
C THR A 388 -12.68 -4.79 13.57
N THR A 389 -12.87 -5.77 12.69
CA THR A 389 -11.99 -6.92 12.48
C THR A 389 -11.58 -7.01 11.01
N ILE A 390 -10.58 -7.82 10.71
CA ILE A 390 -10.19 -8.17 9.35
C ILE A 390 -10.46 -9.65 9.17
N VAL A 391 -11.19 -10.00 8.13
CA VAL A 391 -11.63 -11.35 7.82
C VAL A 391 -11.11 -11.73 6.43
N GLY A 392 -10.66 -12.96 6.26
CA GLY A 392 -10.22 -13.54 4.98
C GLY A 392 -10.78 -14.96 4.80
N ASP A 393 -10.24 -15.71 3.83
CA ASP A 393 -10.68 -17.08 3.49
C ASP A 393 -10.72 -18.03 4.68
N LYS A 394 -9.77 -17.90 5.60
CA LYS A 394 -9.61 -18.77 6.77
C LYS A 394 -10.28 -18.18 8.04
N GLY A 395 -11.23 -17.27 7.87
CA GLY A 395 -11.92 -16.58 8.95
C GLY A 395 -11.18 -15.32 9.41
N GLN A 396 -11.28 -14.97 10.71
CA GLN A 396 -10.72 -13.74 11.24
C GLN A 396 -9.19 -13.75 11.19
N LEU A 397 -8.61 -12.75 10.53
CA LEU A 397 -7.16 -12.52 10.43
C LEU A 397 -6.64 -11.61 11.53
N SER A 398 -7.43 -10.59 11.92
CA SER A 398 -7.03 -9.66 12.98
C SER A 398 -7.06 -10.31 14.35
N GLY A 399 -6.07 -9.96 15.19
CA GLY A 399 -5.95 -10.49 16.55
C GLY A 399 -5.39 -11.92 16.63
N ARG A 400 -5.21 -12.62 15.52
CA ARG A 400 -4.49 -13.90 15.49
C ARG A 400 -2.99 -13.67 15.37
N PRO A 401 -2.16 -14.45 16.06
CA PRO A 401 -0.72 -14.42 15.87
C PRO A 401 -0.36 -14.79 14.42
N LEU A 402 0.28 -13.88 13.70
CA LEU A 402 0.88 -14.21 12.38
C LEU A 402 2.17 -15.00 12.58
N LYS A 403 2.97 -14.59 13.56
CA LYS A 403 4.19 -15.24 14.02
C LYS A 403 4.44 -14.96 15.49
N GLU A 404 5.09 -15.92 16.17
CA GLU A 404 5.58 -15.76 17.52
C GLU A 404 7.09 -15.93 17.53
N PHE A 405 7.76 -15.10 18.34
CA PHE A 405 9.21 -15.07 18.45
C PHE A 405 9.60 -14.94 19.92
N TYR A 406 10.63 -15.73 20.35
CA TYR A 406 11.13 -15.74 21.73
C TYR A 406 12.59 -15.29 21.75
N TRP A 407 12.94 -14.36 22.66
CA TRP A 407 14.30 -13.85 22.80
C TRP A 407 14.68 -13.64 24.28
N HIS A 408 15.98 -13.76 24.57
CA HIS A 408 16.49 -13.66 25.92
C HIS A 408 16.44 -12.23 26.47
N ARG A 409 16.22 -12.11 27.78
CA ARG A 409 16.10 -10.82 28.49
C ARG A 409 17.37 -9.95 28.41
N ASN A 410 18.55 -10.57 28.24
CA ASN A 410 19.85 -9.89 28.27
C ASN A 410 20.33 -9.39 26.88
N ILE A 411 19.55 -9.57 25.85
CA ILE A 411 19.89 -9.02 24.53
C ILE A 411 19.40 -7.56 24.50
N ASN A 412 20.35 -6.62 24.50
CA ASN A 412 20.05 -5.21 24.37
C ASN A 412 19.39 -4.96 23.01
N ARG A 413 18.26 -4.27 22.99
CA ARG A 413 17.53 -3.95 21.75
C ARG A 413 18.32 -3.08 20.78
N ASP A 414 19.33 -2.37 21.29
CA ASP A 414 20.17 -1.44 20.54
C ASP A 414 21.40 -2.12 19.90
N GLU A 415 21.60 -3.41 20.15
CA GLU A 415 22.73 -4.21 19.61
C GLU A 415 22.30 -5.23 18.53
N ILE A 416 21.00 -5.18 18.06
CA ILE A 416 20.49 -6.13 17.09
C ILE A 416 20.02 -5.38 15.83
#